data_d3d6447f5848c0c6aae769ed3d31a4dd
#
_entry.id   d3d6447f5848c0c6aae769ed3d31a4dd
#
_cell.length_a   1.000
_cell.length_b   1.000
_cell.length_c   1.000
_cell.angle_alpha   90.00
_cell.angle_beta   90.00
_cell.angle_gamma   90.00
#
_symmetry.space_group_name_H-M   'P 1'
#
loop_
_entity.id
_entity.type
_entity.pdbx_description
1 polymer ?
#
loop_
_entity_poly.entity_id
_entity_poly.type
_entity_poly.pdbx_seq_one_letter_code
_entity_poly.pdbx_strand_id
1 'polypeptide(L)'
;MVQSTRIKKLNTLRSRAAGSFVLYWMQEAQRSRGNPALELAIQTANENGLPILVCFALTDCYPESNARHYAFMLDGLADVAKNLAARGVVFIVRHGQPVDVALDISQDATVVFCDRSYLPLQIGWRNRLAQEAGCSVIQVETEVVVPVDVTSDKSEYAARTIRPKIHRVLDQYLLPLEETQPKISADNISLGSDFDIFNPDATLSALDIDWSVAPVKRFKGGENEAHKRLNHFLNNILEDYAEGRNEPSAAQTSFLSPYLHFGHISPVQLGLAVRGTEIGTPGDRDSFIEELIIRRELAINYVTFQPNFGIYGSLPVWARKTLEEHAGDKREYLYSIVELEACETHDPHWNDAMREMIHTGFMQNYMRMYWAKKILEWSPTPQQAFETTLNLNNKYFLDGRDPNSYANVAWCYGLHDRAWTERPVFGKIRYMNARGLNRKFDMAAYTSFVDRLVASEKNYVQRD
;
A
#
# COMPACT_ATOMS: atom_id res chain seq x y z
N MET A 1 -20.18 5.42 13.96
CA MET A 1 -20.20 4.00 14.46
C MET A 1 -19.57 3.10 13.40
N VAL A 2 -18.76 2.09 13.78
CA VAL A 2 -18.13 1.13 12.86
C VAL A 2 -19.17 0.13 12.34
N GLN A 3 -19.22 -0.07 11.01
CA GLN A 3 -20.18 -1.00 10.40
C GLN A 3 -19.85 -2.46 10.81
N SER A 4 -20.86 -3.23 11.21
CA SER A 4 -20.73 -4.62 11.66
C SER A 4 -20.09 -5.54 10.62
N THR A 5 -20.29 -5.26 9.33
CA THR A 5 -19.69 -6.00 8.21
C THR A 5 -18.17 -5.87 8.11
N ARG A 6 -17.55 -4.87 8.78
CA ARG A 6 -16.08 -4.72 8.90
C ARG A 6 -15.50 -5.58 10.00
N ILE A 7 -16.32 -6.10 10.89
CA ILE A 7 -15.92 -6.72 12.15
C ILE A 7 -16.03 -8.24 12.03
N LYS A 8 -14.96 -8.96 12.35
CA LYS A 8 -14.95 -10.42 12.36
C LYS A 8 -14.25 -10.93 13.62
N LYS A 9 -14.96 -11.73 14.41
CA LYS A 9 -14.37 -12.46 15.52
C LYS A 9 -13.57 -13.66 14.96
N LEU A 10 -12.29 -13.77 15.34
CA LEU A 10 -11.37 -14.76 14.78
C LEU A 10 -11.30 -16.06 15.60
N ASN A 11 -11.71 -16.03 16.87
CA ASN A 11 -11.77 -17.21 17.74
C ASN A 11 -13.09 -17.28 18.52
N THR A 12 -13.34 -18.39 19.20
CA THR A 12 -14.58 -18.61 19.97
C THR A 12 -14.49 -18.12 21.41
N LEU A 13 -13.32 -17.65 21.86
CA LEU A 13 -13.10 -17.22 23.23
C LEU A 13 -13.93 -15.97 23.58
N ARG A 14 -14.27 -15.85 24.86
CA ARG A 14 -14.89 -14.63 25.41
C ARG A 14 -13.81 -13.62 25.77
N SER A 15 -14.22 -12.39 25.99
CA SER A 15 -13.38 -11.38 26.63
C SER A 15 -12.93 -11.88 28.01
N ARG A 16 -11.65 -11.68 28.35
CA ARG A 16 -11.09 -12.11 29.65
C ARG A 16 -11.54 -11.15 30.72
N ALA A 17 -12.23 -11.66 31.75
CA ALA A 17 -12.77 -10.82 32.82
C ALA A 17 -11.68 -10.15 33.69
N ALA A 18 -10.51 -10.80 33.84
CA ALA A 18 -9.38 -10.30 34.62
C ALA A 18 -8.35 -9.52 33.78
N GLY A 19 -8.68 -9.13 32.56
CA GLY A 19 -7.79 -8.33 31.74
C GLY A 19 -7.68 -6.89 32.23
N SER A 20 -6.50 -6.29 32.08
CA SER A 20 -6.16 -4.95 32.58
C SER A 20 -6.42 -3.84 31.60
N PHE A 21 -6.53 -4.16 30.27
CA PHE A 21 -6.74 -3.20 29.19
C PHE A 21 -7.40 -3.87 27.99
N VAL A 22 -7.88 -3.05 27.05
CA VAL A 22 -8.21 -3.45 25.69
C VAL A 22 -6.98 -3.21 24.82
N LEU A 23 -6.56 -4.22 24.04
CA LEU A 23 -5.41 -4.12 23.15
C LEU A 23 -5.86 -3.85 21.70
N TYR A 24 -5.31 -2.83 21.05
CA TYR A 24 -5.31 -2.72 19.61
C TYR A 24 -3.89 -3.01 19.09
N TRP A 25 -3.73 -4.17 18.45
CA TRP A 25 -2.53 -4.53 17.72
C TRP A 25 -2.58 -3.90 16.32
N MET A 26 -1.97 -2.73 16.19
CA MET A 26 -1.90 -1.96 14.95
C MET A 26 -0.93 -2.62 13.96
N GLN A 27 -1.35 -2.77 12.71
CA GLN A 27 -0.55 -3.35 11.63
C GLN A 27 -0.64 -2.51 10.36
N GLU A 28 -1.81 -2.50 9.70
CA GLU A 28 -2.06 -1.87 8.39
C GLU A 28 -2.43 -0.39 8.53
N ALA A 29 -3.31 -0.07 9.48
CA ALA A 29 -3.84 1.27 9.66
C ALA A 29 -2.94 2.10 10.59
N GLN A 30 -1.74 2.47 10.12
CA GLN A 30 -0.77 3.23 10.90
C GLN A 30 -1.18 4.71 10.97
N ARG A 31 -2.34 4.96 11.59
CA ARG A 31 -2.96 6.27 11.76
C ARG A 31 -3.84 6.36 13.00
N SER A 32 -3.95 7.56 13.53
CA SER A 32 -4.80 7.88 14.68
C SER A 32 -6.21 8.32 14.30
N ARG A 33 -6.44 8.74 13.05
CA ARG A 33 -7.71 9.29 12.52
C ARG A 33 -8.31 8.37 11.46
N GLY A 34 -9.65 8.33 11.40
CA GLY A 34 -10.34 7.51 10.42
C GLY A 34 -9.95 6.03 10.49
N ASN A 35 -9.68 5.52 11.68
CA ASN A 35 -9.24 4.15 11.96
C ASN A 35 -10.34 3.36 12.66
N PRO A 36 -11.13 2.55 11.92
CA PRO A 36 -12.25 1.80 12.51
C PRO A 36 -11.84 0.83 13.62
N ALA A 37 -10.64 0.23 13.54
CA ALA A 37 -10.16 -0.70 14.56
C ALA A 37 -9.86 0.02 15.87
N LEU A 38 -9.20 1.17 15.81
CA LEU A 38 -8.92 2.02 16.96
C LEU A 38 -10.22 2.50 17.62
N GLU A 39 -11.16 3.03 16.83
CA GLU A 39 -12.41 3.56 17.38
C GLU A 39 -13.25 2.46 18.05
N LEU A 40 -13.32 1.27 17.48
CA LEU A 40 -14.01 0.13 18.08
C LEU A 40 -13.31 -0.34 19.35
N ALA A 41 -11.98 -0.35 19.38
CA ALA A 41 -11.20 -0.71 20.56
C ALA A 41 -11.42 0.30 21.70
N ILE A 42 -11.43 1.61 21.42
CA ILE A 42 -11.72 2.65 22.42
C ILE A 42 -13.17 2.53 22.93
N GLN A 43 -14.14 2.31 22.05
CA GLN A 43 -15.54 2.10 22.48
C GLN A 43 -15.66 0.91 23.41
N THR A 44 -15.03 -0.22 23.06
CA THR A 44 -15.01 -1.43 23.88
C THR A 44 -14.29 -1.19 25.23
N ALA A 45 -13.20 -0.45 25.23
CA ALA A 45 -12.49 -0.08 26.47
C ALA A 45 -13.40 0.75 27.39
N ASN A 46 -14.09 1.75 26.82
CA ASN A 46 -15.04 2.60 27.56
C ASN A 46 -16.22 1.82 28.15
N GLU A 47 -16.77 0.85 27.40
CA GLU A 47 -17.88 -0.02 27.83
C GLU A 47 -17.47 -0.94 28.98
N ASN A 48 -16.21 -1.38 29.01
CA ASN A 48 -15.69 -2.26 30.07
C ASN A 48 -15.05 -1.50 31.22
N GLY A 49 -14.97 -0.15 31.19
CA GLY A 49 -14.31 0.64 32.21
C GLY A 49 -12.80 0.39 32.29
N LEU A 50 -12.16 0.11 31.14
CA LEU A 50 -10.75 -0.24 31.01
C LEU A 50 -9.99 0.79 30.18
N PRO A 51 -8.68 0.94 30.36
CA PRO A 51 -7.83 1.71 29.47
C PRO A 51 -7.63 1.00 28.13
N ILE A 52 -7.25 1.77 27.11
CA ILE A 52 -6.81 1.27 25.79
C ILE A 52 -5.29 1.30 25.67
N LEU A 53 -4.72 0.23 25.17
CA LEU A 53 -3.32 0.12 24.76
C LEU A 53 -3.25 -0.12 23.27
N VAL A 54 -2.48 0.68 22.55
CA VAL A 54 -2.14 0.44 21.14
C VAL A 54 -0.70 -0.04 21.07
N CYS A 55 -0.46 -1.15 20.38
CA CYS A 55 0.88 -1.70 20.16
C CYS A 55 1.17 -1.87 18.69
N PHE A 56 2.34 -1.42 18.27
CA PHE A 56 2.95 -1.78 16.98
C PHE A 56 4.15 -2.69 17.24
N ALA A 57 4.20 -3.82 16.54
CA ALA A 57 5.33 -4.74 16.61
C ALA A 57 6.27 -4.50 15.44
N LEU A 58 7.45 -3.96 15.72
CA LEU A 58 8.49 -3.66 14.75
C LEU A 58 9.39 -4.87 14.58
N THR A 59 9.55 -5.35 13.35
CA THR A 59 10.43 -6.47 13.00
C THR A 59 11.47 -6.07 11.97
N ASP A 60 12.68 -6.60 12.08
CA ASP A 60 13.77 -6.39 11.09
C ASP A 60 13.64 -7.26 9.86
N CYS A 61 12.76 -8.28 9.92
CA CYS A 61 12.70 -9.37 8.93
C CYS A 61 11.44 -9.29 8.05
N TYR A 62 10.87 -8.10 7.82
CA TYR A 62 9.74 -8.03 6.90
C TYR A 62 10.22 -8.30 5.48
N PRO A 63 9.63 -9.29 4.76
CA PRO A 63 10.12 -9.72 3.45
C PRO A 63 10.17 -8.59 2.43
N GLU A 64 11.22 -8.57 1.60
CA GLU A 64 11.43 -7.61 0.51
C GLU A 64 11.44 -6.14 0.95
N SER A 65 11.55 -5.86 2.27
CA SER A 65 11.67 -4.49 2.78
C SER A 65 13.13 -4.10 2.95
N ASN A 66 13.39 -2.80 2.92
CA ASN A 66 14.72 -2.21 3.06
C ASN A 66 14.63 -0.85 3.78
N ALA A 67 15.76 -0.21 4.04
CA ALA A 67 15.86 1.03 4.80
C ALA A 67 14.89 2.12 4.33
N ARG A 68 14.61 2.23 3.02
CA ARG A 68 13.64 3.17 2.45
C ARG A 68 12.23 3.00 3.03
N HIS A 69 11.78 1.76 3.12
CA HIS A 69 10.45 1.42 3.61
C HIS A 69 10.33 1.64 5.12
N TYR A 70 11.38 1.24 5.86
CA TYR A 70 11.43 1.44 7.30
C TYR A 70 11.48 2.91 7.68
N ALA A 71 12.29 3.73 7.00
CA ALA A 71 12.34 5.17 7.25
C ALA A 71 10.97 5.84 7.09
N PHE A 72 10.26 5.54 5.97
CA PHE A 72 8.93 6.07 5.72
C PHE A 72 7.90 5.60 6.77
N MET A 73 7.96 4.34 7.16
CA MET A 73 7.10 3.76 8.21
C MET A 73 7.37 4.40 9.57
N LEU A 74 8.63 4.53 9.97
CA LEU A 74 9.01 5.09 11.28
C LEU A 74 8.61 6.56 11.42
N ASP A 75 8.74 7.37 10.38
CA ASP A 75 8.16 8.71 10.33
C ASP A 75 6.66 8.71 10.64
N GLY A 76 5.93 7.73 10.08
CA GLY A 76 4.50 7.55 10.31
C GLY A 76 4.19 7.16 11.76
N LEU A 77 4.93 6.22 12.32
CA LEU A 77 4.73 5.78 13.70
C LEU A 77 5.03 6.90 14.71
N ALA A 78 5.97 7.80 14.41
CA ALA A 78 6.22 8.99 15.22
C ALA A 78 5.00 9.94 15.26
N ASP A 79 4.35 10.15 14.10
CA ASP A 79 3.10 10.92 14.01
C ASP A 79 1.96 10.24 14.78
N VAL A 80 1.82 8.92 14.64
CA VAL A 80 0.83 8.10 15.38
C VAL A 80 1.03 8.25 16.88
N ALA A 81 2.26 8.08 17.37
CA ALA A 81 2.58 8.20 18.79
C ALA A 81 2.17 9.57 19.35
N LYS A 82 2.51 10.64 18.63
CA LYS A 82 2.15 12.01 19.02
C LYS A 82 0.64 12.24 19.03
N ASN A 83 -0.05 11.80 18.01
CA ASN A 83 -1.48 12.02 17.86
C ASN A 83 -2.28 11.19 18.87
N LEU A 84 -1.89 9.94 19.14
CA LEU A 84 -2.52 9.08 20.15
C LEU A 84 -2.28 9.61 21.56
N ALA A 85 -1.07 10.09 21.87
CA ALA A 85 -0.79 10.74 23.15
C ALA A 85 -1.69 11.96 23.40
N ALA A 86 -1.92 12.78 22.36
CA ALA A 86 -2.83 13.92 22.44
C ALA A 86 -4.30 13.52 22.68
N ARG A 87 -4.67 12.27 22.34
CA ARG A 87 -5.99 11.67 22.64
C ARG A 87 -6.04 10.92 23.97
N GLY A 88 -4.95 10.87 24.74
CA GLY A 88 -4.86 10.10 25.99
C GLY A 88 -4.79 8.59 25.77
N VAL A 89 -4.35 8.13 24.60
CA VAL A 89 -4.16 6.72 24.25
C VAL A 89 -2.67 6.39 24.37
N VAL A 90 -2.34 5.34 25.13
CA VAL A 90 -0.97 4.83 25.20
C VAL A 90 -0.65 4.05 23.92
N PHE A 91 0.46 4.43 23.29
CA PHE A 91 1.03 3.75 22.12
C PHE A 91 2.44 3.27 22.47
N ILE A 92 2.70 1.98 22.21
CA ILE A 92 4.02 1.40 22.37
C ILE A 92 4.50 0.73 21.10
N VAL A 93 5.82 0.77 20.88
CA VAL A 93 6.50 0.05 19.80
C VAL A 93 7.41 -0.99 20.43
N ARG A 94 7.15 -2.26 20.14
CA ARG A 94 7.92 -3.39 20.65
C ARG A 94 8.69 -4.05 19.51
N HIS A 95 9.93 -4.43 19.77
CA HIS A 95 10.79 -5.11 18.81
C HIS A 95 10.60 -6.63 18.87
N GLY A 96 10.51 -7.27 17.72
CA GLY A 96 10.46 -8.73 17.63
C GLY A 96 9.53 -9.24 16.52
N GLN A 97 9.27 -10.53 16.55
CA GLN A 97 8.29 -11.12 15.61
C GLN A 97 6.88 -10.63 15.96
N PRO A 98 6.15 -10.05 15.01
CA PRO A 98 4.91 -9.33 15.28
C PRO A 98 3.87 -10.14 16.06
N VAL A 99 3.71 -11.42 15.74
CA VAL A 99 2.74 -12.27 16.42
C VAL A 99 3.19 -12.64 17.84
N ASP A 100 4.50 -12.83 18.08
CA ASP A 100 5.01 -13.16 19.41
C ASP A 100 4.85 -11.97 20.37
N VAL A 101 5.13 -10.76 19.89
CA VAL A 101 4.88 -9.51 20.63
C VAL A 101 3.38 -9.37 20.96
N ALA A 102 2.51 -9.59 19.97
CA ALA A 102 1.07 -9.50 20.20
C ALA A 102 0.56 -10.55 21.20
N LEU A 103 1.07 -11.77 21.14
CA LEU A 103 0.74 -12.85 22.09
C LEU A 103 1.20 -12.52 23.51
N ASP A 104 2.42 -12.00 23.68
CA ASP A 104 2.94 -11.61 24.99
C ASP A 104 2.06 -10.54 25.63
N ILE A 105 1.80 -9.44 24.93
CA ILE A 105 0.97 -8.35 25.46
C ILE A 105 -0.49 -8.80 25.67
N SER A 106 -1.00 -9.72 24.85
CA SER A 106 -2.37 -10.22 24.97
C SER A 106 -2.65 -11.01 26.24
N GLN A 107 -1.60 -11.43 26.97
CA GLN A 107 -1.75 -12.15 28.23
C GLN A 107 -2.50 -11.35 29.30
N ASP A 108 -2.35 -10.03 29.29
CA ASP A 108 -3.02 -9.10 30.20
C ASP A 108 -4.20 -8.35 29.58
N ALA A 109 -4.48 -8.60 28.30
CA ALA A 109 -5.59 -7.96 27.60
C ALA A 109 -6.94 -8.65 27.87
N THR A 110 -8.00 -7.85 27.96
CA THR A 110 -9.38 -8.33 27.98
C THR A 110 -9.82 -8.85 26.61
N VAL A 111 -9.46 -8.13 25.56
CA VAL A 111 -9.75 -8.43 24.16
C VAL A 111 -8.68 -7.81 23.27
N VAL A 112 -8.38 -8.44 22.17
CA VAL A 112 -7.45 -7.92 21.16
C VAL A 112 -8.21 -7.54 19.90
N PHE A 113 -8.01 -6.30 19.44
CA PHE A 113 -8.39 -5.84 18.12
C PHE A 113 -7.18 -5.83 17.19
N CYS A 114 -7.36 -6.19 15.92
CA CYS A 114 -6.31 -6.12 14.90
C CYS A 114 -6.88 -5.74 13.54
N ASP A 115 -6.02 -5.22 12.66
CA ASP A 115 -6.40 -4.89 11.29
C ASP A 115 -6.62 -6.15 10.44
N ARG A 116 -7.50 -6.05 9.43
CA ARG A 116 -7.58 -7.03 8.35
C ARG A 116 -6.57 -6.70 7.27
N SER A 117 -5.49 -7.48 7.19
CA SER A 117 -4.58 -7.50 6.04
C SER A 117 -4.96 -8.60 5.06
N TYR A 118 -4.46 -8.51 3.84
CA TYR A 118 -4.86 -9.39 2.75
C TYR A 118 -3.72 -10.28 2.24
N LEU A 119 -2.49 -10.02 2.67
CA LEU A 119 -1.32 -10.79 2.26
C LEU A 119 -1.04 -11.97 3.19
N PRO A 120 -0.47 -13.07 2.67
CA PRO A 120 -0.33 -14.33 3.40
C PRO A 120 0.42 -14.23 4.73
N LEU A 121 1.47 -13.39 4.80
CA LEU A 121 2.28 -13.22 5.99
C LEU A 121 1.43 -12.71 7.17
N GLN A 122 0.75 -11.59 6.97
CA GLN A 122 -0.07 -10.99 8.02
C GLN A 122 -1.33 -11.83 8.32
N ILE A 123 -1.87 -12.53 7.33
CA ILE A 123 -2.94 -13.52 7.54
C ILE A 123 -2.43 -14.62 8.49
N GLY A 124 -1.21 -15.11 8.25
CA GLY A 124 -0.56 -16.12 9.10
C GLY A 124 -0.40 -15.64 10.54
N TRP A 125 0.07 -14.41 10.74
CA TRP A 125 0.21 -13.80 12.08
C TRP A 125 -1.14 -13.70 12.81
N ARG A 126 -2.19 -13.21 12.16
CA ARG A 126 -3.52 -13.11 12.78
C ARG A 126 -4.12 -14.48 13.10
N ASN A 127 -3.94 -15.45 12.22
CA ASN A 127 -4.43 -16.81 12.49
C ASN A 127 -3.75 -17.43 13.71
N ARG A 128 -2.43 -17.25 13.84
CA ARG A 128 -1.67 -17.73 14.99
C ARG A 128 -2.09 -16.98 16.27
N LEU A 129 -2.24 -15.65 16.21
CA LEU A 129 -2.77 -14.90 17.36
C LEU A 129 -4.15 -15.41 17.78
N ALA A 130 -5.05 -15.65 16.84
CA ALA A 130 -6.40 -16.15 17.11
C ALA A 130 -6.41 -17.55 17.74
N GLN A 131 -5.44 -18.40 17.40
CA GLN A 131 -5.29 -19.75 17.93
C GLN A 131 -4.67 -19.79 19.33
N GLU A 132 -3.67 -18.93 19.60
CA GLU A 132 -2.84 -18.99 20.79
C GLU A 132 -3.21 -17.95 21.86
N ALA A 133 -3.90 -16.86 21.52
CA ALA A 133 -4.31 -15.86 22.48
C ALA A 133 -5.33 -16.43 23.50
N GLY A 134 -5.16 -16.07 24.77
CA GLY A 134 -6.05 -16.51 25.86
C GLY A 134 -7.32 -15.66 26.00
N CYS A 135 -7.67 -14.81 25.04
CA CYS A 135 -8.83 -13.92 25.05
C CYS A 135 -9.45 -13.79 23.65
N SER A 136 -10.58 -13.08 23.54
CA SER A 136 -11.22 -12.80 22.25
C SER A 136 -10.30 -12.01 21.34
N VAL A 137 -10.19 -12.43 20.06
CA VAL A 137 -9.48 -11.70 18.99
C VAL A 137 -10.48 -11.27 17.94
N ILE A 138 -10.51 -9.96 17.66
CA ILE A 138 -11.45 -9.31 16.75
C ILE A 138 -10.67 -8.60 15.64
N GLN A 139 -10.92 -9.02 14.42
CA GLN A 139 -10.40 -8.37 13.22
C GLN A 139 -11.33 -7.27 12.76
N VAL A 140 -10.76 -6.12 12.35
CA VAL A 140 -11.51 -5.00 11.77
C VAL A 140 -10.92 -4.63 10.41
N GLU A 141 -11.75 -4.41 9.42
CA GLU A 141 -11.33 -4.04 8.07
C GLU A 141 -11.18 -2.51 7.95
N THR A 142 -9.93 -2.07 7.78
CA THR A 142 -9.52 -0.65 7.90
C THR A 142 -9.11 -0.01 6.58
N GLU A 143 -8.67 -0.83 5.59
CA GLU A 143 -7.96 -0.36 4.40
C GLU A 143 -8.82 -0.34 3.12
N VAL A 144 -10.11 -0.55 3.20
CA VAL A 144 -11.05 -0.47 2.08
C VAL A 144 -12.21 0.46 2.40
N VAL A 145 -12.80 1.03 1.35
CA VAL A 145 -14.07 1.75 1.49
C VAL A 145 -15.20 0.75 1.64
N VAL A 146 -15.33 -0.21 0.73
CA VAL A 146 -16.34 -1.28 0.82
C VAL A 146 -15.67 -2.57 1.27
N PRO A 147 -16.12 -3.21 2.37
CA PRO A 147 -15.56 -4.48 2.81
C PRO A 147 -15.51 -5.53 1.69
N VAL A 148 -14.38 -6.26 1.61
CA VAL A 148 -14.16 -7.22 0.52
C VAL A 148 -15.27 -8.26 0.43
N ASP A 149 -15.70 -8.81 1.59
CA ASP A 149 -16.73 -9.85 1.65
C ASP A 149 -18.14 -9.32 1.30
N VAL A 150 -18.36 -8.00 1.39
CA VAL A 150 -19.59 -7.33 0.92
C VAL A 150 -19.56 -7.11 -0.59
N THR A 151 -18.35 -6.82 -1.12
CA THR A 151 -18.17 -6.55 -2.54
C THR A 151 -18.34 -7.82 -3.38
N SER A 152 -17.69 -8.92 -3.00
CA SER A 152 -17.73 -10.18 -3.74
C SER A 152 -17.24 -11.36 -2.89
N ASP A 153 -17.71 -12.56 -3.23
CA ASP A 153 -17.30 -13.83 -2.67
C ASP A 153 -16.27 -14.59 -3.53
N LYS A 154 -15.78 -13.94 -4.58
CA LYS A 154 -14.83 -14.54 -5.55
C LYS A 154 -13.90 -13.51 -6.18
N SER A 155 -12.85 -14.00 -6.84
CA SER A 155 -11.98 -13.18 -7.67
C SER A 155 -12.76 -12.56 -8.82
N GLU A 156 -12.76 -11.24 -8.91
CA GLU A 156 -13.42 -10.48 -9.96
C GLU A 156 -12.54 -10.40 -11.22
N TYR A 157 -13.18 -10.61 -12.37
CA TYR A 157 -12.45 -10.68 -13.64
C TYR A 157 -11.80 -9.34 -14.04
N ALA A 158 -12.48 -8.22 -13.78
CA ALA A 158 -12.00 -6.89 -14.18
C ALA A 158 -12.81 -5.79 -13.47
N ALA A 159 -12.36 -4.54 -13.59
CA ALA A 159 -13.07 -3.38 -13.04
C ALA A 159 -14.55 -3.32 -13.46
N ARG A 160 -14.88 -3.74 -14.70
CA ARG A 160 -16.27 -3.77 -15.18
C ARG A 160 -17.17 -4.71 -14.39
N THR A 161 -16.64 -5.74 -13.72
CA THR A 161 -17.44 -6.71 -12.93
C THR A 161 -17.56 -6.29 -11.47
N ILE A 162 -16.54 -5.69 -10.87
CA ILE A 162 -16.54 -5.24 -9.49
C ILE A 162 -17.24 -3.89 -9.31
N ARG A 163 -17.09 -2.96 -10.27
CA ARG A 163 -17.65 -1.59 -10.20
C ARG A 163 -19.13 -1.54 -9.85
N PRO A 164 -20.05 -2.24 -10.56
CA PRO A 164 -21.48 -2.18 -10.22
C PRO A 164 -21.79 -2.75 -8.83
N LYS A 165 -20.96 -3.68 -8.32
CA LYS A 165 -21.12 -4.24 -6.98
C LYS A 165 -20.74 -3.22 -5.90
N ILE A 166 -19.61 -2.51 -6.07
CA ILE A 166 -19.19 -1.45 -5.19
C ILE A 166 -20.18 -0.28 -5.23
N HIS A 167 -20.53 0.22 -6.41
CA HIS A 167 -21.45 1.37 -6.54
C HIS A 167 -22.81 1.14 -5.87
N ARG A 168 -23.32 -0.10 -5.90
CA ARG A 168 -24.60 -0.43 -5.26
C ARG A 168 -24.65 -0.15 -3.76
N VAL A 169 -23.50 -0.23 -3.08
CA VAL A 169 -23.40 -0.10 -1.63
C VAL A 169 -22.49 1.02 -1.16
N LEU A 170 -21.83 1.73 -2.09
CA LEU A 170 -20.78 2.71 -1.78
C LEU A 170 -21.22 3.76 -0.76
N ASP A 171 -22.42 4.30 -0.89
CA ASP A 171 -22.95 5.34 -0.01
C ASP A 171 -23.23 4.85 1.43
N GLN A 172 -23.29 3.53 1.64
CA GLN A 172 -23.42 2.92 2.97
C GLN A 172 -22.08 2.83 3.69
N TYR A 173 -20.97 2.88 2.96
CA TYR A 173 -19.61 2.70 3.48
C TYR A 173 -18.74 3.95 3.38
N LEU A 174 -19.02 4.83 2.45
CA LEU A 174 -18.33 6.11 2.33
C LEU A 174 -18.97 7.14 3.26
N LEU A 175 -18.83 6.90 4.56
CA LEU A 175 -19.40 7.71 5.64
C LEU A 175 -18.30 8.17 6.59
N PRO A 176 -18.42 9.37 7.19
CA PRO A 176 -17.47 9.83 8.19
C PRO A 176 -17.48 8.89 9.40
N LEU A 177 -16.29 8.65 9.93
CA LEU A 177 -16.08 7.92 11.17
C LEU A 177 -15.88 8.94 12.30
N GLU A 178 -16.72 8.86 13.34
CA GLU A 178 -16.62 9.68 14.54
C GLU A 178 -15.47 9.18 15.43
N GLU A 179 -14.69 10.11 15.96
CA GLU A 179 -13.61 9.80 16.91
C GLU A 179 -14.19 9.66 18.32
N THR A 180 -13.79 8.59 19.01
CA THR A 180 -14.19 8.27 20.37
C THR A 180 -13.08 8.68 21.34
N GLN A 181 -13.42 9.40 22.41
CA GLN A 181 -12.43 9.72 23.45
C GLN A 181 -12.37 8.58 24.48
N PRO A 182 -11.15 8.13 24.90
CA PRO A 182 -10.99 7.20 26.01
C PRO A 182 -11.48 7.84 27.31
N LYS A 183 -12.20 7.06 28.14
CA LYS A 183 -12.72 7.53 29.43
C LYS A 183 -11.81 7.18 30.60
N ILE A 184 -10.99 6.15 30.45
CA ILE A 184 -10.09 5.65 31.46
C ILE A 184 -8.66 5.96 31.07
N SER A 185 -7.91 6.61 31.96
CA SER A 185 -6.47 6.85 31.74
C SER A 185 -5.71 5.53 31.74
N ALA A 186 -4.71 5.47 30.89
CA ALA A 186 -3.79 4.34 30.79
C ALA A 186 -2.49 4.54 31.63
N ASP A 187 -2.45 5.50 32.55
CA ASP A 187 -1.27 5.82 33.37
C ASP A 187 -0.78 4.63 34.20
N ASN A 188 -1.65 3.68 34.50
CA ASN A 188 -1.31 2.48 35.26
C ASN A 188 -0.73 1.34 34.40
N ILE A 189 -0.62 1.52 33.10
CA ILE A 189 0.00 0.53 32.20
C ILE A 189 1.52 0.72 32.25
N SER A 190 2.23 -0.23 32.85
CA SER A 190 3.69 -0.17 32.97
C SER A 190 4.48 -0.70 31.76
N LEU A 191 3.82 -0.86 30.62
CA LEU A 191 4.45 -1.32 29.36
C LEU A 191 5.06 -0.13 28.62
N GLY A 192 6.34 -0.25 28.25
CA GLY A 192 7.08 0.76 27.47
C GLY A 192 7.42 0.32 26.07
N SER A 193 7.91 1.25 25.26
CA SER A 193 8.50 1.00 23.95
C SER A 193 9.96 0.55 24.08
N ASP A 194 10.39 -0.30 23.15
CA ASP A 194 11.81 -0.72 23.05
C ASP A 194 12.67 0.32 22.33
N PHE A 195 12.03 1.25 21.59
CA PHE A 195 12.69 2.32 20.84
C PHE A 195 12.12 3.69 21.22
N ASP A 196 12.94 4.73 21.05
CA ASP A 196 12.46 6.12 21.03
C ASP A 196 11.83 6.44 19.68
N ILE A 197 10.53 6.22 19.57
CA ILE A 197 9.79 6.44 18.33
C ILE A 197 9.76 7.92 17.91
N PHE A 198 10.07 8.85 18.80
CA PHE A 198 10.17 10.27 18.48
C PHE A 198 11.51 10.65 17.83
N ASN A 199 12.46 9.68 17.79
CA ASN A 199 13.71 9.78 17.03
C ASN A 199 13.78 8.66 15.97
N PRO A 200 13.05 8.82 14.83
CA PRO A 200 12.98 7.80 13.78
C PRO A 200 14.35 7.39 13.22
N ASP A 201 15.28 8.35 13.08
CA ASP A 201 16.62 8.08 12.53
C ASP A 201 17.45 7.21 13.47
N ALA A 202 17.40 7.46 14.77
CA ALA A 202 18.07 6.62 15.76
C ALA A 202 17.44 5.21 15.80
N THR A 203 16.13 5.11 15.74
CA THR A 203 15.41 3.83 15.66
C THR A 203 15.81 3.08 14.39
N LEU A 204 15.80 3.73 13.22
CA LEU A 204 16.19 3.15 11.94
C LEU A 204 17.62 2.58 11.99
N SER A 205 18.55 3.34 12.58
CA SER A 205 19.97 2.96 12.69
C SER A 205 20.19 1.78 13.65
N ALA A 206 19.26 1.51 14.56
CA ALA A 206 19.34 0.40 15.51
C ALA A 206 18.80 -0.94 14.94
N LEU A 207 18.16 -0.93 13.76
CA LEU A 207 17.57 -2.10 13.13
C LEU A 207 18.59 -2.85 12.25
N ASP A 208 18.53 -4.18 12.25
CA ASP A 208 19.31 -5.06 11.37
C ASP A 208 18.52 -5.33 10.07
N ILE A 209 18.52 -4.35 9.18
CA ILE A 209 17.73 -4.33 7.95
C ILE A 209 18.57 -4.22 6.69
N ASP A 210 17.98 -4.45 5.53
CA ASP A 210 18.61 -4.23 4.23
C ASP A 210 18.82 -2.74 3.93
N TRP A 211 20.07 -2.30 3.84
CA TRP A 211 20.50 -0.94 3.50
C TRP A 211 20.84 -0.76 2.01
N SER A 212 20.62 -1.76 1.17
CA SER A 212 20.94 -1.67 -0.27
C SER A 212 20.16 -0.59 -1.01
N VAL A 213 19.03 -0.14 -0.45
CA VAL A 213 18.18 0.94 -1.00
C VAL A 213 18.00 2.02 0.05
N ALA A 214 18.63 3.17 -0.20
CA ALA A 214 18.56 4.30 0.72
C ALA A 214 17.15 4.92 0.83
N PRO A 215 16.82 5.52 1.99
CA PRO A 215 15.64 6.37 2.15
C PRO A 215 15.56 7.47 1.10
N VAL A 216 14.34 7.95 0.83
CA VAL A 216 14.08 9.07 -0.07
C VAL A 216 13.52 10.26 0.69
N LYS A 217 13.71 11.47 0.15
CA LYS A 217 13.23 12.71 0.77
C LYS A 217 11.96 13.24 0.19
N ARG A 218 11.74 12.97 -1.08
CA ARG A 218 10.52 13.39 -1.77
C ARG A 218 9.26 13.02 -1.01
N PHE A 219 9.33 11.92 -0.25
CA PHE A 219 8.25 11.40 0.54
C PHE A 219 8.67 11.24 2.00
N LYS A 220 8.16 12.08 2.86
CA LYS A 220 8.21 11.90 4.30
C LYS A 220 6.95 11.12 4.74
N GLY A 221 7.12 10.11 5.58
CA GLY A 221 6.00 9.35 6.11
C GLY A 221 5.12 10.14 7.07
N GLY A 222 3.98 9.58 7.42
CA GLY A 222 3.12 10.08 8.48
C GLY A 222 1.78 10.65 8.04
N GLU A 223 0.86 10.61 8.99
CA GLU A 223 -0.53 11.04 8.85
C GLU A 223 -0.63 12.53 8.51
N ASN A 224 0.20 13.36 9.16
CA ASN A 224 0.19 14.80 8.94
C ASN A 224 0.67 15.17 7.52
N GLU A 225 1.68 14.47 7.02
CA GLU A 225 2.17 14.68 5.65
C GLU A 225 1.17 14.16 4.62
N ALA A 226 0.51 13.03 4.88
CA ALA A 226 -0.57 12.52 4.03
C ALA A 226 -1.70 13.54 3.88
N HIS A 227 -2.12 14.19 4.96
CA HIS A 227 -3.14 15.25 4.93
C HIS A 227 -2.68 16.52 4.21
N LYS A 228 -1.41 16.91 4.34
CA LYS A 228 -0.86 18.03 3.55
C LYS A 228 -0.90 17.72 2.05
N ARG A 229 -0.53 16.50 1.66
CA ARG A 229 -0.61 16.06 0.26
C ARG A 229 -2.03 15.99 -0.26
N LEU A 230 -2.97 15.52 0.55
CA LEU A 230 -4.39 15.56 0.21
C LEU A 230 -4.85 17.00 -0.03
N ASN A 231 -4.54 17.92 0.87
CA ASN A 231 -4.91 19.33 0.72
C ASN A 231 -4.26 19.96 -0.54
N HIS A 232 -3.00 19.63 -0.80
CA HIS A 232 -2.32 20.08 -2.02
C HIS A 232 -2.98 19.50 -3.27
N PHE A 233 -3.31 18.23 -3.26
CA PHE A 233 -4.02 17.55 -4.36
C PHE A 233 -5.37 18.20 -4.64
N LEU A 234 -6.19 18.42 -3.63
CA LEU A 234 -7.52 19.03 -3.77
C LEU A 234 -7.44 20.45 -4.35
N ASN A 235 -6.50 21.27 -3.88
CA ASN A 235 -6.44 22.69 -4.21
C ASN A 235 -5.64 23.02 -5.49
N ASN A 236 -4.73 22.12 -5.93
CA ASN A 236 -3.78 22.46 -7.00
C ASN A 236 -3.69 21.44 -8.13
N ILE A 237 -4.27 20.21 -7.95
CA ILE A 237 -4.07 19.11 -8.90
C ILE A 237 -5.39 18.51 -9.36
N LEU A 238 -6.41 18.49 -8.52
CA LEU A 238 -7.68 17.81 -8.81
C LEU A 238 -8.38 18.41 -10.04
N GLU A 239 -8.26 19.72 -10.24
CA GLU A 239 -8.64 20.36 -11.50
C GLU A 239 -7.76 19.80 -12.63
N ASP A 240 -8.37 19.36 -13.71
CA ASP A 240 -7.72 18.68 -14.85
C ASP A 240 -7.09 17.30 -14.55
N TYR A 241 -7.39 16.69 -13.39
CA TYR A 241 -6.86 15.39 -13.02
C TYR A 241 -7.17 14.29 -14.04
N ALA A 242 -8.38 14.27 -14.59
CA ALA A 242 -8.82 13.25 -15.53
C ALA A 242 -7.94 13.20 -16.79
N GLU A 243 -7.50 14.35 -17.29
CA GLU A 243 -6.64 14.49 -18.47
C GLU A 243 -5.16 14.36 -18.09
N GLY A 244 -4.73 15.07 -17.05
CA GLY A 244 -3.32 15.21 -16.69
C GLY A 244 -2.71 13.99 -15.99
N ARG A 245 -3.50 13.14 -15.36
CA ARG A 245 -3.00 12.00 -14.57
C ARG A 245 -2.09 11.02 -15.31
N ASN A 246 -2.17 10.98 -16.62
CA ASN A 246 -1.35 10.11 -17.45
C ASN A 246 -0.14 10.81 -18.06
N GLU A 247 -0.03 12.15 -17.92
CA GLU A 247 1.10 12.91 -18.45
C GLU A 247 2.34 12.74 -17.55
N PRO A 248 3.43 12.09 -18.04
CA PRO A 248 4.56 11.74 -17.17
C PRO A 248 5.30 12.95 -16.59
N SER A 249 5.37 14.05 -17.34
CA SER A 249 6.13 15.26 -16.96
C SER A 249 5.34 16.23 -16.09
N ALA A 250 4.00 16.10 -16.00
CA ALA A 250 3.13 17.09 -15.38
C ALA A 250 3.04 16.98 -13.86
N ALA A 251 3.47 15.87 -13.26
CA ALA A 251 3.26 15.56 -11.84
C ALA A 251 1.79 15.68 -11.39
N GLN A 252 0.85 15.48 -12.32
CA GLN A 252 -0.60 15.65 -12.14
C GLN A 252 -1.22 14.42 -11.46
N THR A 253 -0.72 14.06 -10.27
CA THR A 253 -1.20 12.93 -9.46
C THR A 253 -1.21 13.29 -7.97
N SER A 254 -1.96 12.55 -7.18
CA SER A 254 -2.09 12.82 -5.74
C SER A 254 -0.83 12.49 -4.92
N PHE A 255 0.05 11.61 -5.42
CA PHE A 255 1.19 11.06 -4.67
C PHE A 255 0.82 10.42 -3.33
N LEU A 256 -0.42 9.90 -3.20
CA LEU A 256 -0.94 9.33 -1.96
C LEU A 256 -0.79 7.81 -1.86
N SER A 257 -0.32 7.13 -2.91
CA SER A 257 -0.18 5.66 -2.87
C SER A 257 0.76 5.13 -1.78
N PRO A 258 1.93 5.76 -1.45
CA PRO A 258 2.73 5.33 -0.31
C PRO A 258 2.00 5.46 1.03
N TYR A 259 1.24 6.53 1.20
CA TYR A 259 0.47 6.77 2.44
C TYR A 259 -0.73 5.84 2.59
N LEU A 260 -1.34 5.40 1.48
CA LEU A 260 -2.36 4.37 1.49
C LEU A 260 -1.77 2.99 1.77
N HIS A 261 -0.57 2.70 1.25
CA HIS A 261 0.14 1.44 1.50
C HIS A 261 0.49 1.24 2.99
N PHE A 262 1.03 2.29 3.64
CA PHE A 262 1.37 2.25 5.05
C PHE A 262 0.20 2.62 5.98
N GLY A 263 -0.98 2.84 5.44
CA GLY A 263 -2.18 3.16 6.22
C GLY A 263 -2.14 4.52 6.93
N HIS A 264 -1.27 5.45 6.49
CA HIS A 264 -1.14 6.80 7.07
C HIS A 264 -2.35 7.69 6.78
N ILE A 265 -3.23 7.29 5.86
CA ILE A 265 -4.48 7.97 5.57
C ILE A 265 -5.58 6.97 5.20
N SER A 266 -6.80 7.26 5.64
CA SER A 266 -7.95 6.41 5.36
C SER A 266 -8.44 6.59 3.92
N PRO A 267 -8.69 5.51 3.15
CA PRO A 267 -9.32 5.62 1.84
C PRO A 267 -10.74 6.21 1.92
N VAL A 268 -11.44 6.02 3.05
CA VAL A 268 -12.74 6.64 3.29
C VAL A 268 -12.61 8.16 3.43
N GLN A 269 -11.62 8.65 4.20
CA GLN A 269 -11.35 10.09 4.33
C GLN A 269 -11.00 10.73 2.98
N LEU A 270 -10.17 10.06 2.16
CA LEU A 270 -9.84 10.52 0.80
C LEU A 270 -11.08 10.61 -0.09
N GLY A 271 -11.89 9.56 -0.11
CA GLY A 271 -13.11 9.52 -0.91
C GLY A 271 -14.12 10.60 -0.50
N LEU A 272 -14.30 10.82 0.80
CA LEU A 272 -15.16 11.87 1.34
C LEU A 272 -14.65 13.27 0.98
N ALA A 273 -13.33 13.52 1.12
CA ALA A 273 -12.73 14.81 0.79
C ALA A 273 -12.89 15.16 -0.70
N VAL A 274 -12.66 14.18 -1.60
CA VAL A 274 -12.82 14.40 -3.04
C VAL A 274 -14.30 14.54 -3.44
N ARG A 275 -15.21 13.81 -2.82
CA ARG A 275 -16.65 13.99 -3.09
C ARG A 275 -17.22 15.29 -2.53
N GLY A 276 -16.65 15.77 -1.43
CA GLY A 276 -17.12 16.98 -0.73
C GLY A 276 -16.58 18.30 -1.27
N THR A 277 -15.61 18.30 -2.18
CA THR A 277 -15.06 19.52 -2.78
C THR A 277 -15.83 19.92 -4.05
N GLU A 278 -15.88 21.23 -4.30
CA GLU A 278 -16.38 21.80 -5.56
C GLU A 278 -15.27 22.00 -6.60
N ILE A 279 -14.00 21.81 -6.22
CA ILE A 279 -12.84 21.96 -7.11
C ILE A 279 -12.80 20.83 -8.13
N GLY A 280 -12.43 21.14 -9.35
CA GLY A 280 -12.42 20.24 -10.50
C GLY A 280 -13.83 19.93 -11.03
N THR A 281 -13.90 19.30 -12.18
CA THR A 281 -15.15 18.84 -12.78
C THR A 281 -15.68 17.58 -12.08
N PRO A 282 -16.95 17.21 -12.24
CA PRO A 282 -17.43 15.88 -11.83
C PRO A 282 -16.57 14.74 -12.43
N GLY A 283 -16.09 14.88 -13.67
CA GLY A 283 -15.25 13.90 -14.33
C GLY A 283 -13.87 13.72 -13.68
N ASP A 284 -13.28 14.79 -13.14
CA ASP A 284 -12.01 14.72 -12.39
C ASP A 284 -12.19 13.97 -11.09
N ARG A 285 -13.23 14.31 -10.33
CA ARG A 285 -13.57 13.62 -9.08
C ARG A 285 -13.90 12.15 -9.30
N ASP A 286 -14.73 11.84 -10.30
CA ASP A 286 -15.07 10.46 -10.65
C ASP A 286 -13.86 9.65 -11.12
N SER A 287 -12.94 10.28 -11.87
CA SER A 287 -11.68 9.66 -12.29
C SER A 287 -10.80 9.29 -11.09
N PHE A 288 -10.71 10.17 -10.07
CA PHE A 288 -9.96 9.86 -8.85
C PHE A 288 -10.63 8.76 -8.02
N ILE A 289 -11.96 8.83 -7.84
CA ILE A 289 -12.74 7.81 -7.13
C ILE A 289 -12.65 6.43 -7.81
N GLU A 290 -12.65 6.39 -9.14
CA GLU A 290 -12.42 5.15 -9.90
C GLU A 290 -11.08 4.49 -9.52
N GLU A 291 -9.99 5.27 -9.44
CA GLU A 291 -8.68 4.71 -9.08
C GLU A 291 -8.58 4.35 -7.59
N LEU A 292 -9.05 5.24 -6.72
CA LEU A 292 -8.98 5.06 -5.26
C LEU A 292 -9.81 3.86 -4.78
N ILE A 293 -11.01 3.71 -5.31
CA ILE A 293 -11.97 2.70 -4.81
C ILE A 293 -12.02 1.50 -5.75
N ILE A 294 -12.42 1.70 -7.00
CA ILE A 294 -12.70 0.58 -7.90
C ILE A 294 -11.42 -0.20 -8.24
N ARG A 295 -10.34 0.51 -8.64
CA ARG A 295 -9.11 -0.14 -9.05
C ARG A 295 -8.34 -0.72 -7.87
N ARG A 296 -8.24 0.03 -6.79
CA ARG A 296 -7.56 -0.42 -5.58
C ARG A 296 -8.28 -1.60 -4.93
N GLU A 297 -9.60 -1.57 -4.83
CA GLU A 297 -10.36 -2.68 -4.23
C GLU A 297 -10.45 -3.90 -5.15
N LEU A 298 -10.31 -3.73 -6.49
CA LEU A 298 -10.10 -4.85 -7.40
C LEU A 298 -8.76 -5.56 -7.13
N ALA A 299 -7.69 -4.82 -6.84
CA ALA A 299 -6.41 -5.41 -6.48
C ALA A 299 -6.48 -6.17 -5.15
N ILE A 300 -7.17 -5.61 -4.16
CA ILE A 300 -7.40 -6.28 -2.88
C ILE A 300 -8.27 -7.54 -3.06
N ASN A 301 -9.32 -7.46 -3.87
CA ASN A 301 -10.12 -8.63 -4.24
C ASN A 301 -9.26 -9.72 -4.91
N TYR A 302 -8.37 -9.33 -5.83
CA TYR A 302 -7.47 -10.27 -6.50
C TYR A 302 -6.62 -11.04 -5.50
N VAL A 303 -5.88 -10.37 -4.60
CA VAL A 303 -5.01 -11.06 -3.63
C VAL A 303 -5.79 -11.85 -2.59
N THR A 304 -7.03 -11.45 -2.29
CA THR A 304 -7.91 -12.15 -1.34
C THR A 304 -8.39 -13.50 -1.88
N PHE A 305 -8.77 -13.56 -3.16
CA PHE A 305 -9.44 -14.73 -3.74
C PHE A 305 -8.57 -15.52 -4.74
N GLN A 306 -7.38 -15.04 -5.09
CA GLN A 306 -6.45 -15.73 -5.98
C GLN A 306 -5.27 -16.29 -5.17
N PRO A 307 -5.23 -17.59 -4.88
CA PRO A 307 -4.04 -18.18 -4.27
C PRO A 307 -2.84 -18.05 -5.22
N ASN A 308 -1.66 -17.85 -4.64
CA ASN A 308 -0.40 -17.72 -5.39
C ASN A 308 -0.35 -16.51 -6.33
N PHE A 309 -1.01 -15.40 -6.00
CA PHE A 309 -1.08 -14.18 -6.81
C PHE A 309 0.29 -13.57 -7.18
N GLY A 310 1.36 -13.87 -6.42
CA GLY A 310 2.72 -13.36 -6.64
C GLY A 310 3.56 -14.16 -7.64
N ILE A 311 3.01 -15.17 -8.34
CA ILE A 311 3.76 -15.99 -9.30
C ILE A 311 3.15 -15.92 -10.70
N TYR A 312 3.97 -16.13 -11.73
CA TYR A 312 3.55 -16.17 -13.14
C TYR A 312 2.37 -17.14 -13.39
N GLY A 313 2.33 -18.26 -12.67
CA GLY A 313 1.25 -19.25 -12.76
C GLY A 313 -0.14 -18.74 -12.38
N SER A 314 -0.25 -17.62 -11.66
CA SER A 314 -1.51 -16.98 -11.28
C SER A 314 -2.20 -16.20 -12.40
N LEU A 315 -1.47 -15.91 -13.48
CA LEU A 315 -2.00 -15.17 -14.63
C LEU A 315 -3.14 -15.95 -15.32
N PRO A 316 -4.08 -15.25 -15.96
CA PRO A 316 -5.15 -15.86 -16.72
C PRO A 316 -4.62 -16.87 -17.75
N VAL A 317 -5.31 -17.98 -17.93
CA VAL A 317 -4.91 -19.07 -18.84
C VAL A 317 -4.63 -18.56 -20.26
N TRP A 318 -5.47 -17.66 -20.78
CA TRP A 318 -5.28 -17.07 -22.11
C TRP A 318 -3.97 -16.26 -22.22
N ALA A 319 -3.62 -15.56 -21.16
CA ALA A 319 -2.41 -14.72 -21.13
C ALA A 319 -1.15 -15.57 -21.05
N ARG A 320 -1.14 -16.60 -20.17
CA ARG A 320 -0.02 -17.56 -20.11
C ARG A 320 0.17 -18.27 -21.42
N LYS A 321 -0.90 -18.82 -21.99
CA LYS A 321 -0.86 -19.54 -23.26
C LYS A 321 -0.20 -18.71 -24.37
N THR A 322 -0.65 -17.48 -24.55
CA THR A 322 -0.08 -16.65 -25.62
C THR A 322 1.38 -16.25 -25.36
N LEU A 323 1.77 -16.01 -24.08
CA LEU A 323 3.16 -15.71 -23.72
C LEU A 323 4.07 -16.96 -23.89
N GLU A 324 3.58 -18.15 -23.58
CA GLU A 324 4.29 -19.42 -23.77
C GLU A 324 4.47 -19.75 -25.25
N GLU A 325 3.46 -19.53 -26.07
CA GLU A 325 3.54 -19.69 -27.55
C GLU A 325 4.61 -18.77 -28.17
N HIS A 326 4.85 -17.58 -27.58
CA HIS A 326 5.83 -16.60 -28.02
C HIS A 326 7.13 -16.60 -27.20
N ALA A 327 7.32 -17.55 -26.30
CA ALA A 327 8.52 -17.63 -25.44
C ALA A 327 9.82 -17.81 -26.25
N GLY A 328 9.74 -18.55 -27.37
CA GLY A 328 10.86 -18.79 -28.28
C GLY A 328 11.13 -17.69 -29.31
N ASP A 329 10.33 -16.62 -29.33
CA ASP A 329 10.51 -15.53 -30.28
C ASP A 329 11.84 -14.81 -30.03
N LYS A 330 12.50 -14.39 -31.14
CA LYS A 330 13.77 -13.67 -31.06
C LYS A 330 13.58 -12.32 -30.35
N ARG A 331 14.38 -12.09 -29.34
CA ARG A 331 14.51 -10.78 -28.67
C ARG A 331 15.67 -10.00 -29.27
N GLU A 332 15.41 -8.75 -29.62
CA GLU A 332 16.43 -7.87 -30.19
C GLU A 332 17.49 -7.52 -29.15
N TYR A 333 17.06 -7.33 -27.89
CA TYR A 333 17.93 -7.02 -26.75
C TYR A 333 17.57 -7.95 -25.57
N LEU A 334 18.57 -8.25 -24.78
CA LEU A 334 18.43 -8.95 -23.51
C LEU A 334 19.25 -8.18 -22.48
N TYR A 335 18.67 -7.97 -21.27
CA TYR A 335 19.35 -7.30 -20.18
C TYR A 335 19.28 -8.14 -18.92
N SER A 336 20.39 -8.20 -18.20
CA SER A 336 20.46 -8.73 -16.84
C SER A 336 19.80 -7.76 -15.85
N ILE A 337 19.46 -8.25 -14.67
CA ILE A 337 18.92 -7.39 -13.60
C ILE A 337 19.90 -6.29 -13.21
N VAL A 338 21.21 -6.55 -13.27
CA VAL A 338 22.27 -5.57 -12.96
C VAL A 338 22.25 -4.42 -13.97
N GLU A 339 22.14 -4.70 -15.27
CA GLU A 339 22.05 -3.67 -16.31
C GLU A 339 20.75 -2.87 -16.21
N LEU A 340 19.64 -3.52 -15.85
CA LEU A 340 18.37 -2.86 -15.60
C LEU A 340 18.49 -1.90 -14.39
N GLU A 341 19.07 -2.35 -13.30
CA GLU A 341 19.27 -1.52 -12.11
C GLU A 341 20.27 -0.37 -12.35
N ALA A 342 21.27 -0.58 -13.21
CA ALA A 342 22.22 0.46 -13.62
C ALA A 342 21.62 1.49 -14.59
N CYS A 343 20.38 1.28 -15.08
CA CYS A 343 19.76 2.11 -16.11
C CYS A 343 20.55 2.17 -17.43
N GLU A 344 21.21 1.05 -17.80
CA GLU A 344 22.12 0.93 -18.96
C GLU A 344 21.46 0.22 -20.14
N THR A 345 20.17 0.47 -20.40
CA THR A 345 19.51 -0.05 -21.60
C THR A 345 19.66 0.90 -22.78
N HIS A 346 19.38 0.40 -23.98
CA HIS A 346 19.37 1.25 -25.20
C HIS A 346 18.19 2.24 -25.24
N ASP A 347 17.19 2.11 -24.32
CA ASP A 347 15.98 2.92 -24.32
C ASP A 347 16.07 4.03 -23.26
N PRO A 348 16.33 5.29 -23.64
CA PRO A 348 16.51 6.38 -22.68
C PRO A 348 15.25 6.65 -21.86
N HIS A 349 14.05 6.46 -22.42
CA HIS A 349 12.79 6.68 -21.70
C HIS A 349 12.58 5.65 -20.61
N TRP A 350 13.00 4.40 -20.85
CA TRP A 350 12.98 3.36 -19.84
C TRP A 350 14.00 3.64 -18.73
N ASN A 351 15.22 4.05 -19.12
CA ASN A 351 16.26 4.41 -18.16
C ASN A 351 15.82 5.57 -17.27
N ASP A 352 15.17 6.60 -17.82
CA ASP A 352 14.61 7.70 -17.03
C ASP A 352 13.53 7.23 -16.06
N ALA A 353 12.62 6.35 -16.49
CA ALA A 353 11.61 5.79 -15.60
C ALA A 353 12.23 4.98 -14.45
N MET A 354 13.25 4.18 -14.75
CA MET A 354 14.00 3.43 -13.72
C MET A 354 14.75 4.34 -12.77
N ARG A 355 15.38 5.42 -13.27
CA ARG A 355 16.03 6.46 -12.46
C ARG A 355 15.03 7.16 -11.52
N GLU A 356 13.83 7.53 -12.03
CA GLU A 356 12.76 8.10 -11.19
C GLU A 356 12.45 7.15 -10.03
N MET A 357 12.23 5.87 -10.31
CA MET A 357 11.91 4.86 -9.29
C MET A 357 13.04 4.69 -8.26
N ILE A 358 14.28 4.50 -8.72
CA ILE A 358 15.43 4.27 -7.84
C ILE A 358 15.65 5.46 -6.90
N HIS A 359 15.60 6.68 -7.41
CA HIS A 359 15.92 7.87 -6.63
C HIS A 359 14.76 8.41 -5.80
N THR A 360 13.50 8.18 -6.20
CA THR A 360 12.36 8.81 -5.52
C THR A 360 11.40 7.83 -4.84
N GLY A 361 11.55 6.51 -5.07
CA GLY A 361 10.59 5.51 -4.59
C GLY A 361 9.21 5.58 -5.29
N PHE A 362 9.12 6.30 -6.41
CA PHE A 362 7.89 6.52 -7.14
C PHE A 362 8.14 6.51 -8.66
N MET A 363 7.11 6.26 -9.43
CA MET A 363 7.10 6.40 -10.90
C MET A 363 5.66 6.71 -11.33
N GLN A 364 5.53 7.61 -12.29
CA GLN A 364 4.23 7.95 -12.85
C GLN A 364 3.56 6.72 -13.50
N ASN A 365 2.24 6.60 -13.33
CA ASN A 365 1.49 5.38 -13.68
C ASN A 365 1.68 4.91 -15.13
N TYR A 366 1.67 5.82 -16.11
CA TYR A 366 1.86 5.43 -17.51
C TYR A 366 3.26 4.86 -17.76
N MET A 367 4.27 5.44 -17.10
CA MET A 367 5.65 4.96 -17.17
C MET A 367 5.83 3.62 -16.46
N ARG A 368 5.12 3.32 -15.35
CA ARG A 368 5.11 1.97 -14.73
C ARG A 368 4.65 0.91 -15.72
N MET A 369 3.62 1.20 -16.53
CA MET A 369 3.16 0.25 -17.55
C MET A 369 4.22 0.05 -18.63
N TYR A 370 4.81 1.13 -19.16
CA TYR A 370 5.86 1.08 -20.16
C TYR A 370 7.08 0.31 -19.66
N TRP A 371 7.55 0.64 -18.48
CA TRP A 371 8.67 0.01 -17.79
C TRP A 371 8.49 -1.51 -17.68
N ALA A 372 7.36 -1.98 -17.17
CA ALA A 372 7.07 -3.40 -17.03
C ALA A 372 6.96 -4.12 -18.39
N LYS A 373 6.37 -3.47 -19.41
CA LYS A 373 6.28 -4.03 -20.77
C LYS A 373 7.65 -4.21 -21.42
N LYS A 374 8.60 -3.31 -21.17
CA LYS A 374 9.95 -3.42 -21.67
C LYS A 374 10.74 -4.54 -20.99
N ILE A 375 10.53 -4.77 -19.70
CA ILE A 375 11.11 -5.94 -19.01
C ILE A 375 10.60 -7.24 -19.67
N LEU A 376 9.31 -7.34 -20.01
CA LEU A 376 8.80 -8.47 -20.79
C LEU A 376 9.50 -8.64 -22.13
N GLU A 377 9.71 -7.54 -22.85
CA GLU A 377 10.36 -7.54 -24.17
C GLU A 377 11.81 -8.01 -24.10
N TRP A 378 12.52 -7.69 -23.02
CA TRP A 378 13.98 -7.86 -22.90
C TRP A 378 14.43 -9.02 -22.00
N SER A 379 13.50 -9.78 -21.45
CA SER A 379 13.83 -10.95 -20.62
C SER A 379 13.85 -12.25 -21.43
N PRO A 380 14.69 -13.22 -21.07
CA PRO A 380 14.78 -14.51 -21.77
C PRO A 380 13.46 -15.27 -21.83
N THR A 381 12.69 -15.24 -20.75
CA THR A 381 11.40 -15.91 -20.65
C THR A 381 10.34 -15.02 -20.01
N PRO A 382 9.04 -15.23 -20.30
CA PRO A 382 7.95 -14.51 -19.64
C PRO A 382 7.93 -14.68 -18.11
N GLN A 383 8.33 -15.84 -17.60
CA GLN A 383 8.41 -16.13 -16.18
C GLN A 383 9.47 -15.24 -15.51
N GLN A 384 10.70 -15.22 -16.05
CA GLN A 384 11.77 -14.37 -15.55
C GLN A 384 11.39 -12.88 -15.64
N ALA A 385 10.71 -12.49 -16.73
CA ALA A 385 10.21 -11.12 -16.87
C ALA A 385 9.25 -10.74 -15.74
N PHE A 386 8.29 -11.62 -15.42
CA PHE A 386 7.32 -11.41 -14.35
C PHE A 386 8.02 -11.28 -12.99
N GLU A 387 8.91 -12.21 -12.67
CA GLU A 387 9.69 -12.21 -11.42
C GLU A 387 10.56 -10.96 -11.31
N THR A 388 11.29 -10.60 -12.36
CA THR A 388 12.11 -9.37 -12.39
C THR A 388 11.26 -8.12 -12.19
N THR A 389 10.11 -8.03 -12.86
CA THR A 389 9.20 -6.89 -12.71
C THR A 389 8.70 -6.76 -11.28
N LEU A 390 8.28 -7.87 -10.67
CA LEU A 390 7.77 -7.86 -9.28
C LEU A 390 8.87 -7.54 -8.27
N ASN A 391 10.05 -8.15 -8.42
CA ASN A 391 11.19 -7.93 -7.53
C ASN A 391 11.65 -6.47 -7.55
N LEU A 392 11.83 -5.87 -8.74
CA LEU A 392 12.22 -4.46 -8.85
C LEU A 392 11.12 -3.52 -8.33
N ASN A 393 9.84 -3.84 -8.58
CA ASN A 393 8.71 -3.09 -8.02
C ASN A 393 8.77 -3.08 -6.48
N ASN A 394 8.89 -4.25 -5.86
CA ASN A 394 8.88 -4.38 -4.40
C ASN A 394 10.12 -3.79 -3.74
N LYS A 395 11.28 -3.88 -4.41
CA LYS A 395 12.56 -3.35 -3.93
C LYS A 395 12.58 -1.82 -3.89
N TYR A 396 12.07 -1.14 -4.92
CA TYR A 396 12.30 0.29 -5.10
C TYR A 396 11.11 1.19 -4.82
N PHE A 397 9.87 0.75 -5.10
CA PHE A 397 8.71 1.59 -4.83
C PHE A 397 8.37 1.65 -3.34
N LEU A 398 8.06 2.85 -2.83
CA LEU A 398 7.52 3.02 -1.48
C LEU A 398 6.17 2.29 -1.29
N ASP A 399 5.35 2.24 -2.34
CA ASP A 399 4.11 1.47 -2.40
C ASP A 399 4.32 0.03 -2.94
N GLY A 400 5.53 -0.50 -2.86
CA GLY A 400 5.85 -1.90 -3.12
C GLY A 400 5.21 -2.85 -2.11
N ARG A 401 5.09 -4.16 -2.45
CA ARG A 401 4.51 -5.20 -1.58
C ARG A 401 3.02 -5.00 -1.22
N ASP A 402 2.38 -4.03 -1.82
CA ASP A 402 0.95 -3.74 -1.70
C ASP A 402 0.12 -4.70 -2.57
N PRO A 403 -1.17 -4.98 -2.26
CA PRO A 403 -2.07 -5.67 -3.18
C PRO A 403 -2.04 -5.10 -4.60
N ASN A 404 -1.90 -3.76 -4.75
CA ASN A 404 -1.76 -3.12 -6.06
C ASN A 404 -0.45 -3.48 -6.78
N SER A 405 0.65 -3.73 -6.06
CA SER A 405 1.91 -4.18 -6.67
C SER A 405 1.71 -5.50 -7.41
N TYR A 406 1.11 -6.48 -6.74
CA TYR A 406 0.84 -7.79 -7.33
C TYR A 406 -0.17 -7.72 -8.48
N ALA A 407 -1.27 -7.00 -8.30
CA ALA A 407 -2.31 -6.89 -9.31
C ALA A 407 -1.84 -6.10 -10.54
N ASN A 408 -1.09 -4.99 -10.36
CA ASN A 408 -0.64 -4.15 -11.47
C ASN A 408 0.52 -4.76 -12.24
N VAL A 409 1.44 -5.47 -11.56
CA VAL A 409 2.44 -6.29 -12.26
C VAL A 409 1.71 -7.36 -13.08
N ALA A 410 0.81 -8.13 -12.49
CA ALA A 410 0.04 -9.14 -13.22
C ALA A 410 -0.80 -8.55 -14.36
N TRP A 411 -1.33 -7.32 -14.20
CA TRP A 411 -2.03 -6.61 -15.27
C TRP A 411 -1.12 -6.35 -16.48
N CYS A 412 0.13 -6.02 -16.25
CA CYS A 412 1.11 -5.88 -17.33
C CYS A 412 1.31 -7.17 -18.13
N TYR A 413 0.96 -8.33 -17.56
CA TYR A 413 1.04 -9.65 -18.18
C TYR A 413 -0.34 -10.24 -18.52
N GLY A 414 -1.41 -9.42 -18.52
CA GLY A 414 -2.73 -9.77 -19.03
C GLY A 414 -3.85 -9.97 -18.01
N LEU A 415 -3.57 -9.86 -16.69
CA LEU A 415 -4.62 -9.86 -15.68
C LEU A 415 -5.58 -8.67 -15.90
N HIS A 416 -6.87 -8.88 -15.74
CA HIS A 416 -7.92 -7.85 -15.87
C HIS A 416 -7.97 -7.12 -17.23
N ASP A 417 -7.19 -7.57 -18.23
CA ASP A 417 -7.14 -7.03 -19.58
C ASP A 417 -7.81 -7.99 -20.58
N ARG A 418 -7.80 -7.62 -21.83
CA ARG A 418 -8.30 -8.40 -22.97
C ARG A 418 -7.16 -8.76 -23.92
N ALA A 419 -7.41 -9.71 -24.81
CA ALA A 419 -6.52 -9.99 -25.91
C ALA A 419 -6.42 -8.80 -26.88
N TRP A 420 -5.19 -8.48 -27.28
CA TRP A 420 -4.83 -7.45 -28.26
C TRP A 420 -4.34 -8.09 -29.56
N THR A 421 -4.01 -7.28 -30.55
CA THR A 421 -3.37 -7.74 -31.79
C THR A 421 -2.07 -8.44 -31.46
N GLU A 422 -1.91 -9.66 -31.96
CA GLU A 422 -0.77 -10.54 -31.72
C GLU A 422 0.53 -9.96 -32.28
N ARG A 423 1.61 -10.08 -31.51
CA ARG A 423 2.94 -9.56 -31.85
C ARG A 423 4.03 -10.50 -31.32
N PRO A 424 5.21 -10.53 -31.97
CA PRO A 424 6.35 -11.26 -31.44
C PRO A 424 6.63 -10.89 -29.99
N VAL A 425 7.07 -11.84 -29.18
CA VAL A 425 7.38 -11.76 -27.75
C VAL A 425 6.14 -11.52 -26.87
N PHE A 426 5.25 -10.61 -27.26
CA PHE A 426 4.06 -10.21 -26.49
C PHE A 426 2.85 -11.14 -26.70
N GLY A 427 2.83 -11.90 -27.79
CA GLY A 427 1.61 -12.58 -28.20
C GLY A 427 0.44 -11.58 -28.26
N LYS A 428 -0.65 -11.91 -27.56
CA LYS A 428 -1.87 -11.07 -27.46
C LYS A 428 -1.87 -10.14 -26.23
N ILE A 429 -0.75 -10.00 -25.54
CA ILE A 429 -0.62 -9.03 -24.46
C ILE A 429 -0.48 -7.61 -25.02
N ARG A 430 -1.02 -6.62 -24.34
CA ARG A 430 -0.91 -5.20 -24.72
C ARG A 430 0.54 -4.80 -24.93
N TYR A 431 0.84 -4.24 -26.09
CA TYR A 431 2.17 -3.76 -26.47
C TYR A 431 2.34 -2.27 -26.24
N MET A 432 3.55 -1.86 -25.82
CA MET A 432 3.96 -0.46 -25.71
C MET A 432 5.37 -0.28 -26.25
N ASN A 433 5.63 0.85 -26.93
CA ASN A 433 6.95 1.17 -27.49
C ASN A 433 7.28 2.67 -27.39
N ALA A 434 8.58 3.01 -27.59
CA ALA A 434 9.09 4.37 -27.52
C ALA A 434 8.42 5.32 -28.52
N ARG A 435 8.12 4.86 -29.76
CA ARG A 435 7.41 5.68 -30.74
C ARG A 435 6.01 6.07 -30.28
N GLY A 436 5.33 5.16 -29.56
CA GLY A 436 4.03 5.41 -28.96
C GLY A 436 4.10 6.45 -27.85
N LEU A 437 5.12 6.41 -27.00
CA LEU A 437 5.39 7.42 -25.98
C LEU A 437 5.62 8.79 -26.62
N ASN A 438 6.60 8.90 -27.52
CA ASN A 438 6.97 10.16 -28.18
C ASN A 438 5.81 10.80 -28.98
N ARG A 439 4.87 9.99 -29.48
CA ARG A 439 3.66 10.51 -30.15
C ARG A 439 2.65 11.07 -29.16
N LYS A 440 2.61 10.51 -27.95
CA LYS A 440 1.57 10.82 -26.96
C LYS A 440 2.01 11.88 -25.95
N PHE A 441 3.28 11.93 -25.61
CA PHE A 441 3.84 12.74 -24.54
C PHE A 441 5.10 13.48 -24.97
N ASP A 442 5.39 14.59 -24.29
CA ASP A 442 6.69 15.27 -24.40
C ASP A 442 7.73 14.54 -23.53
N MET A 443 8.42 13.58 -24.14
CA MET A 443 9.42 12.78 -23.42
C MET A 443 10.70 13.56 -23.09
N ALA A 444 11.00 14.66 -23.76
CA ALA A 444 12.11 15.55 -23.40
C ALA A 444 11.78 16.32 -22.09
N ALA A 445 10.54 16.75 -21.94
CA ALA A 445 10.05 17.33 -20.68
C ALA A 445 10.10 16.31 -19.55
N TYR A 446 9.76 15.02 -19.81
CA TYR A 446 9.88 13.97 -18.81
C TYR A 446 11.32 13.72 -18.38
N THR A 447 12.28 13.60 -19.32
CA THR A 447 13.72 13.49 -19.01
C THR A 447 14.17 14.63 -18.11
N SER A 448 13.84 15.87 -18.49
CA SER A 448 14.17 17.07 -17.72
C SER A 448 13.53 17.05 -16.31
N PHE A 449 12.32 16.52 -16.20
CA PHE A 449 11.65 16.36 -14.92
C PHE A 449 12.38 15.34 -14.02
N VAL A 450 12.76 14.19 -14.56
CA VAL A 450 13.52 13.16 -13.82
C VAL A 450 14.89 13.70 -13.39
N ASP A 451 15.60 14.43 -14.26
CA ASP A 451 16.90 15.03 -13.92
C ASP A 451 16.80 15.97 -12.73
N ARG A 452 15.77 16.83 -12.67
CA ARG A 452 15.51 17.70 -11.53
C ARG A 452 15.24 16.91 -10.25
N LEU A 453 14.44 15.83 -10.33
CA LEU A 453 14.14 14.98 -9.18
C LEU A 453 15.42 14.32 -8.64
N VAL A 454 16.20 13.71 -9.51
CA VAL A 454 17.47 13.05 -9.13
C VAL A 454 18.45 14.03 -8.53
N ALA A 455 18.58 15.25 -9.09
CA ALA A 455 19.43 16.28 -8.54
C ALA A 455 18.98 16.72 -7.13
N SER A 456 17.68 16.85 -6.89
CA SER A 456 17.14 17.21 -5.58
C SER A 456 17.42 16.16 -4.51
N GLU A 457 17.34 14.88 -4.86
CA GLU A 457 17.65 13.78 -3.95
C GLU A 457 19.15 13.70 -3.62
N LYS A 458 20.05 13.90 -4.60
CA LYS A 458 21.50 13.85 -4.42
C LYS A 458 22.06 15.00 -3.57
N ASN A 459 21.56 16.21 -3.72
CA ASN A 459 22.05 17.39 -3.00
C ASN A 459 21.86 17.33 -1.47
N TYR A 460 21.18 16.33 -0.99
CA TYR A 460 21.03 16.12 0.44
C TYR A 460 22.07 15.13 1.02
N VAL A 461 22.38 14.09 0.34
CA VAL A 461 23.40 13.09 0.78
C VAL A 461 24.78 13.74 1.02
N GLN A 462 25.02 14.94 0.44
CA GLN A 462 26.27 15.70 0.60
C GLN A 462 26.24 16.71 1.76
N ARG A 463 25.15 16.85 2.52
CA ARG A 463 25.02 17.82 3.62
C ARG A 463 25.10 17.21 5.03
N ASP A 464 25.12 15.91 5.11
CA ASP A 464 25.35 15.10 6.33
C ASP A 464 26.72 14.46 6.28
#